data_273e5605c7abccd234578bfc19e2441f
#
_entry.id   273e5605c7abccd234578bfc19e2441f
#
_cell.length_a   1.000
_cell.length_b   1.000
_cell.length_c   1.000
_cell.angle_alpha   90.00
_cell.angle_beta   90.00
_cell.angle_gamma   90.00
#
_symmetry.space_group_name_H-M   'P 1'
#
loop_
_entity.id
_entity.type
_entity.pdbx_description
1 polymer ?
#
loop_
_entity_poly.entity_id
_entity_poly.type
_entity_poly.pdbx_seq_one_letter_code
_entity_poly.pdbx_strand_id
1 'polypeptide(L)'
;MITGTVTDDGIPVIQLKVAGRDWRATVDTGFNGDLELPEELKGKLNDRPAGRVKSALAGGQIIEEDTYAVEFPFDGKVVDAVATYVSDSQILIGTNLLREYELRIGFVSKSLRLKREQTAG
;
A
#
# COMPACT_ATOMS: atom_id res chain seq x y z
N MET A 1 13.71 4.56 7.42
CA MET A 1 12.87 3.65 8.22
C MET A 1 11.52 4.27 8.47
N ILE A 2 10.47 3.51 8.30
CA ILE A 2 9.11 3.93 8.58
C ILE A 2 8.65 3.25 9.86
N THR A 3 8.07 4.00 10.77
CA THR A 3 7.45 3.47 11.97
C THR A 3 5.95 3.64 11.92
N GLY A 4 5.25 2.73 12.57
CA GLY A 4 3.80 2.76 12.63
C GLY A 4 3.29 2.14 13.92
N THR A 5 2.02 1.84 13.94
CA THR A 5 1.34 1.29 15.09
C THR A 5 0.47 0.09 14.69
N VAL A 6 0.01 -0.63 15.71
CA VAL A 6 -1.02 -1.65 15.55
C VAL A 6 -2.26 -1.14 16.30
N THR A 7 -3.39 -1.09 15.61
CA THR A 7 -4.64 -0.62 16.22
C THR A 7 -5.13 -1.61 17.28
N ASP A 8 -6.12 -1.19 18.08
CA ASP A 8 -6.72 -2.08 19.07
C ASP A 8 -7.38 -3.31 18.44
N ASP A 9 -7.79 -3.20 17.17
CA ASP A 9 -8.32 -4.33 16.40
C ASP A 9 -7.24 -5.22 15.78
N GLY A 10 -5.95 -4.92 16.03
CA GLY A 10 -4.85 -5.71 15.53
C GLY A 10 -4.43 -5.39 14.10
N ILE A 11 -4.76 -4.21 13.60
CA ILE A 11 -4.44 -3.80 12.23
C ILE A 11 -3.14 -3.00 12.21
N PRO A 12 -2.11 -3.44 11.46
CA PRO A 12 -0.85 -2.68 11.33
C PRO A 12 -1.06 -1.51 10.38
N VAL A 13 -0.74 -0.30 10.85
CA VAL A 13 -0.95 0.94 10.09
C VAL A 13 0.26 1.85 10.17
N ILE A 14 0.44 2.61 9.10
CA ILE A 14 1.41 3.72 9.05
C ILE A 14 0.69 4.98 8.58
N GLN A 15 1.30 6.13 8.85
CA GLN A 15 0.82 7.41 8.35
C GLN A 15 1.71 7.84 7.20
N LEU A 16 1.09 8.23 6.08
CA LEU A 16 1.80 8.70 4.90
C LEU A 16 1.28 10.06 4.48
N LYS A 17 2.18 10.90 4.00
CA LYS A 17 1.79 12.16 3.34
C LYS A 17 1.79 11.92 1.84
N VAL A 18 0.63 12.05 1.21
CA VAL A 18 0.45 11.82 -0.22
C VAL A 18 -0.37 12.97 -0.81
N ALA A 19 0.15 13.59 -1.86
CA ALA A 19 -0.49 14.73 -2.53
C ALA A 19 -0.87 15.86 -1.54
N GLY A 20 0.01 16.14 -0.57
CA GLY A 20 -0.16 17.22 0.39
C GLY A 20 -1.10 16.95 1.55
N ARG A 21 -1.55 15.72 1.72
CA ARG A 21 -2.50 15.34 2.77
C ARG A 21 -2.01 14.08 3.48
N ASP A 22 -2.32 13.97 4.77
CA ASP A 22 -2.00 12.79 5.57
C ASP A 22 -3.04 11.69 5.34
N TRP A 23 -2.55 10.46 5.16
CA TRP A 23 -3.37 9.29 4.93
C TRP A 23 -2.97 8.17 5.88
N ARG A 24 -3.97 7.46 6.38
CA ARG A 24 -3.72 6.18 7.05
C ARG A 24 -3.51 5.12 5.98
N ALA A 25 -2.46 4.32 6.16
CA ALA A 25 -2.18 3.19 5.27
C ALA A 25 -2.10 1.90 6.08
N THR A 26 -2.87 0.91 5.67
CA THR A 26 -2.82 -0.42 6.25
C THR A 26 -1.76 -1.25 5.52
N VAL A 27 -0.91 -1.91 6.28
CA VAL A 27 0.06 -2.88 5.74
C VAL A 27 -0.63 -4.23 5.72
N ASP A 28 -0.87 -4.75 4.52
CA ASP A 28 -1.62 -6.00 4.33
C ASP A 28 -0.73 -7.06 3.68
N THR A 29 -0.22 -7.99 4.47
CA THR A 29 0.64 -9.07 3.98
C THR A 29 -0.12 -10.13 3.18
N GLY A 30 -1.44 -10.10 3.20
CA GLY A 30 -2.28 -10.94 2.35
C GLY A 30 -2.54 -10.37 0.96
N PHE A 31 -2.11 -9.13 0.74
CA PHE A 31 -2.23 -8.47 -0.56
C PHE A 31 -0.87 -8.49 -1.26
N ASN A 32 -0.80 -9.13 -2.43
CA ASN A 32 0.46 -9.34 -3.15
C ASN A 32 0.80 -8.23 -4.16
N GLY A 33 -0.06 -7.25 -4.32
CA GLY A 33 0.20 -6.11 -5.21
C GLY A 33 0.99 -5.00 -4.53
N ASP A 34 1.00 -3.83 -5.16
CA ASP A 34 1.65 -2.66 -4.59
C ASP A 34 0.69 -1.84 -3.73
N LEU A 35 -0.39 -1.34 -4.33
CA LEU A 35 -1.26 -0.35 -3.71
C LEU A 35 -2.72 -0.52 -4.10
N GLU A 36 -3.61 -0.35 -3.11
CA GLU A 36 -4.98 0.12 -3.36
C GLU A 36 -5.08 1.53 -2.81
N LEU A 37 -5.60 2.44 -3.63
CA LEU A 37 -5.67 3.85 -3.29
C LEU A 37 -7.11 4.33 -3.25
N PRO A 38 -7.44 5.28 -2.36
CA PRO A 38 -8.73 5.95 -2.40
C PRO A 38 -8.95 6.67 -3.73
N GLU A 39 -10.16 6.63 -4.23
CA GLU A 39 -10.52 7.32 -5.49
C GLU A 39 -10.18 8.81 -5.48
N GLU A 40 -10.18 9.44 -4.31
CA GLU A 40 -9.80 10.85 -4.14
C GLU A 40 -8.38 11.14 -4.64
N LEU A 41 -7.50 10.15 -4.67
CA LEU A 41 -6.13 10.32 -5.16
C LEU A 41 -5.99 10.11 -6.66
N LYS A 42 -7.05 9.68 -7.34
CA LYS A 42 -6.98 9.42 -8.77
C LYS A 42 -6.61 10.68 -9.55
N GLY A 43 -5.61 10.55 -10.43
CA GLY A 43 -5.10 11.66 -11.21
C GLY A 43 -4.10 12.57 -10.49
N LYS A 44 -3.79 12.30 -9.22
CA LYS A 44 -2.89 13.16 -8.42
C LYS A 44 -1.46 12.63 -8.31
N LEU A 45 -1.21 11.44 -8.83
CA LEU A 45 0.08 10.75 -8.70
C LEU A 45 0.73 10.47 -10.05
N ASN A 46 0.52 11.37 -11.00
CA ASN A 46 1.01 11.20 -12.37
C ASN A 46 0.56 9.88 -12.98
N ASP A 47 -0.71 9.56 -12.78
CA ASP A 47 -1.34 8.30 -13.15
C ASP A 47 -1.27 8.04 -14.65
N ARG A 48 -0.95 6.81 -15.02
CA ARG A 48 -0.99 6.33 -16.40
C ARG A 48 -1.70 4.98 -16.45
N PRO A 49 -2.57 4.72 -17.40
CA PRO A 49 -3.20 3.40 -17.53
C PRO A 49 -2.13 2.31 -17.65
N ALA A 50 -2.30 1.22 -16.90
CA ALA A 50 -1.35 0.11 -16.85
C ALA A 50 -1.98 -1.24 -17.16
N GLY A 51 -3.24 -1.26 -17.60
CA GLY A 51 -3.93 -2.48 -17.96
C GLY A 51 -5.08 -2.81 -17.00
N ARG A 52 -5.50 -4.06 -17.02
CA ARG A 52 -6.59 -4.54 -16.18
C ARG A 52 -6.17 -5.82 -15.47
N VAL A 53 -6.66 -6.00 -14.27
CA VAL A 53 -6.44 -7.23 -13.50
C VAL A 53 -7.79 -7.88 -13.20
N LYS A 54 -7.79 -9.21 -13.14
CA LYS A 54 -8.93 -10.00 -12.69
C LYS A 54 -8.69 -10.40 -11.25
N SER A 55 -9.67 -10.16 -10.40
CA SER A 55 -9.61 -10.52 -8.99
C SER A 55 -10.76 -11.44 -8.65
N ALA A 56 -10.46 -12.53 -7.95
CA ALA A 56 -11.48 -13.44 -7.45
C ALA A 56 -11.93 -12.96 -6.07
N LEU A 57 -13.24 -12.77 -5.92
CA LEU A 57 -13.84 -12.43 -4.66
C LEU A 57 -14.29 -13.69 -3.91
N ALA A 58 -14.49 -13.54 -2.59
CA ALA A 58 -15.12 -14.59 -1.81
C ALA A 58 -16.50 -14.92 -2.41
N GLY A 59 -16.79 -16.20 -2.64
CA GLY A 59 -18.01 -16.63 -3.33
C GLY A 59 -17.86 -16.89 -4.81
N GLY A 60 -16.64 -16.77 -5.36
CA GLY A 60 -16.33 -17.17 -6.74
C GLY A 60 -16.61 -16.12 -7.80
N GLN A 61 -17.02 -14.90 -7.42
CA GLN A 61 -17.16 -13.82 -8.38
C GLN A 61 -15.80 -13.34 -8.87
N ILE A 62 -15.70 -13.09 -10.17
CA ILE A 62 -14.51 -12.49 -10.78
C ILE A 62 -14.85 -11.07 -11.19
N ILE A 63 -14.04 -10.12 -10.72
CA ILE A 63 -14.14 -8.73 -11.14
C ILE A 63 -12.91 -8.35 -11.95
N GLU A 64 -13.10 -7.42 -12.88
CA GLU A 64 -11.99 -6.80 -13.60
C GLU A 64 -11.84 -5.36 -13.12
N GLU A 65 -10.61 -4.97 -12.84
CA GLU A 65 -10.29 -3.62 -12.39
C GLU A 65 -9.21 -3.01 -13.27
N ASP A 66 -9.37 -1.71 -13.54
CA ASP A 66 -8.31 -0.94 -14.21
C ASP A 66 -7.16 -0.73 -13.24
N THR A 67 -5.94 -0.88 -13.74
CA THR A 67 -4.73 -0.57 -12.99
C THR A 67 -4.06 0.67 -13.57
N TYR A 68 -3.31 1.34 -12.70
CA TYR A 68 -2.60 2.56 -13.04
C TYR A 68 -1.17 2.48 -12.56
N ALA A 69 -0.23 2.91 -13.40
CA ALA A 69 1.12 3.18 -12.97
C ALA A 69 1.12 4.55 -12.32
N VAL A 70 1.61 4.63 -11.10
CA VAL A 70 1.62 5.85 -10.30
C VAL A 70 3.01 6.12 -9.76
N GLU A 71 3.30 7.40 -9.51
CA GLU A 71 4.49 7.83 -8.78
C GLU A 71 4.10 8.05 -7.34
N PHE A 72 4.50 7.15 -6.46
CA PHE A 72 4.05 7.12 -5.08
C PHE A 72 5.14 7.56 -4.12
N PRO A 73 4.88 8.54 -3.24
CA PRO A 73 5.85 8.95 -2.23
C PRO A 73 5.92 7.91 -1.12
N PHE A 74 7.09 7.30 -0.95
CA PHE A 74 7.29 6.27 0.06
C PHE A 74 8.71 6.29 0.59
N ASP A 75 8.84 6.35 1.91
CA ASP A 75 10.14 6.33 2.62
C ASP A 75 11.12 7.40 2.12
N GLY A 76 10.62 8.63 1.96
CA GLY A 76 11.42 9.76 1.52
C GLY A 76 11.79 9.76 0.04
N LYS A 77 11.20 8.88 -0.75
CA LYS A 77 11.45 8.74 -2.19
C LYS A 77 10.16 8.71 -2.96
N VAL A 78 10.25 8.93 -4.26
CA VAL A 78 9.14 8.64 -5.18
C VAL A 78 9.43 7.28 -5.82
N VAL A 79 8.50 6.35 -5.67
CA VAL A 79 8.64 5.01 -6.23
C VAL A 79 7.57 4.78 -7.30
N ASP A 80 7.94 4.03 -8.34
CA ASP A 80 6.98 3.58 -9.33
C ASP A 80 6.21 2.40 -8.78
N ALA A 81 4.89 2.50 -8.82
CA ALA A 81 4.02 1.47 -8.29
C ALA A 81 2.80 1.27 -9.18
N VAL A 82 2.13 0.16 -9.01
CA VAL A 82 0.86 -0.14 -9.67
C VAL A 82 -0.26 -0.06 -8.66
N ALA A 83 -1.30 0.69 -8.98
CA ALA A 83 -2.42 0.93 -8.08
C ALA A 83 -3.75 0.55 -8.73
N THR A 84 -4.67 0.09 -7.90
CA THR A 84 -6.09 0.10 -8.18
C THR A 84 -6.75 1.17 -7.31
N TYR A 85 -7.85 1.73 -7.78
CA TYR A 85 -8.59 2.75 -7.03
C TYR A 85 -9.86 2.14 -6.46
N VAL A 86 -10.11 2.40 -5.19
CA VAL A 86 -11.22 1.83 -4.46
C VAL A 86 -12.00 2.93 -3.72
N SER A 87 -13.25 2.65 -3.42
CA SER A 87 -14.10 3.53 -2.64
C SER A 87 -13.83 3.32 -1.15
N ASP A 88 -12.66 3.76 -0.70
CA ASP A 88 -12.22 3.65 0.70
C ASP A 88 -11.57 4.97 1.10
N SER A 89 -11.38 5.16 2.40
CA SER A 89 -10.71 6.33 2.98
C SER A 89 -9.26 6.04 3.35
N GLN A 90 -8.77 4.83 3.11
CA GLN A 90 -7.42 4.39 3.49
C GLN A 90 -6.66 3.87 2.29
N ILE A 91 -5.34 3.95 2.42
CA ILE A 91 -4.40 3.31 1.49
C ILE A 91 -4.15 1.89 1.98
N LEU A 92 -4.09 0.94 1.07
CA LEU A 92 -3.68 -0.43 1.35
C LEU A 92 -2.33 -0.68 0.69
N ILE A 93 -1.36 -1.16 1.47
CA ILE A 93 0.00 -1.45 0.99
C ILE A 93 0.18 -2.96 0.96
N GLY A 94 0.56 -3.46 -0.21
CA GLY A 94 0.81 -4.87 -0.44
C GLY A 94 2.29 -5.25 -0.36
N THR A 95 2.53 -6.54 -0.40
CA THR A 95 3.88 -7.10 -0.23
C THR A 95 4.81 -6.78 -1.40
N ASN A 96 4.28 -6.56 -2.60
CA ASN A 96 5.14 -6.23 -3.72
C ASN A 96 5.79 -4.85 -3.58
N LEU A 97 5.10 -3.88 -2.98
CA LEU A 97 5.70 -2.59 -2.66
C LEU A 97 6.81 -2.73 -1.62
N LEU A 98 6.67 -3.69 -0.73
CA LEU A 98 7.56 -3.91 0.42
C LEU A 98 8.65 -4.94 0.18
N ARG A 99 8.86 -5.40 -1.05
CA ARG A 99 9.77 -6.51 -1.36
C ARG A 99 11.25 -6.26 -0.97
N GLU A 100 11.63 -5.01 -0.76
CA GLU A 100 12.98 -4.64 -0.33
C GLU A 100 13.03 -4.23 1.14
N TYR A 101 11.97 -4.50 1.90
CA TYR A 101 11.85 -4.09 3.29
C TYR A 101 11.74 -5.28 4.22
N GLU A 102 12.25 -5.10 5.43
CA GLU A 102 11.92 -5.96 6.56
C GLU A 102 10.75 -5.30 7.31
N LEU A 103 9.70 -6.07 7.54
CA LEU A 103 8.55 -5.65 8.33
C LEU A 103 8.62 -6.32 9.70
N ARG A 104 8.60 -5.51 10.76
CA ARG A 104 8.48 -6.00 12.13
C ARG A 104 7.22 -5.47 12.77
N ILE A 105 6.44 -6.37 13.33
CA ILE A 105 5.19 -6.03 14.02
C ILE A 105 5.26 -6.62 15.42
N GLY A 106 5.07 -5.75 16.42
CA GLY A 106 4.92 -6.16 17.81
C GLY A 106 3.48 -5.97 18.23
N PHE A 107 2.75 -7.06 18.44
CA PHE A 107 1.35 -6.96 18.84
C PHE A 107 1.18 -6.57 20.30
N VAL A 108 2.12 -6.93 21.16
CA VAL A 108 2.10 -6.51 22.56
C VAL A 108 2.42 -5.03 22.69
N SER A 109 3.49 -4.59 22.03
CA SER A 109 3.91 -3.17 22.05
C SER A 109 3.08 -2.28 21.14
N LYS A 110 2.26 -2.88 20.26
CA LYS A 110 1.47 -2.17 19.24
C LYS A 110 2.34 -1.29 18.36
N SER A 111 3.50 -1.81 17.98
CA SER A 111 4.48 -1.11 17.15
C SER A 111 4.70 -1.81 15.83
N LEU A 112 5.04 -1.01 14.82
CA LEU A 112 5.37 -1.48 13.50
C LEU A 112 6.62 -0.77 13.01
N ARG A 113 7.48 -1.50 12.31
CA ARG A 113 8.67 -0.92 11.71
C ARG A 113 8.91 -1.53 10.33
N LEU A 114 9.16 -0.66 9.35
CA LEU A 114 9.62 -1.03 8.02
C LEU A 114 11.03 -0.50 7.84
N LYS A 115 11.96 -1.38 7.61
CA LYS A 115 13.34 -1.04 7.37
C LYS A 115 13.77 -1.57 6.00
N ARG A 116 14.26 -0.68 5.15
CA ARG A 116 14.81 -1.10 3.87
C ARG A 116 16.08 -1.92 4.09
N GLU A 117 16.15 -3.07 3.43
CA GLU A 117 17.31 -3.93 3.46
C GLU A 117 18.02 -3.90 2.12
N GLN A 118 19.34 -3.87 2.15
CA GLN A 118 20.11 -4.01 0.94
C GLN A 118 20.09 -5.46 0.50
N THR A 119 19.70 -5.69 -0.74
CA THR A 119 19.82 -7.03 -1.32
C THR A 119 21.30 -7.37 -1.49
N ALA A 120 21.68 -8.57 -1.06
CA ALA A 120 23.04 -9.06 -1.26
C ALA A 120 23.29 -9.31 -2.75
N GLY A 121 24.35 -8.77 -3.27
CA GLY A 121 24.79 -9.02 -4.62
C GLY A 121 24.82 -7.84 -5.50
#